data_c568ff0f1cbba0b260973240df0c8f49
#
_entry.id   c568ff0f1cbba0b260973240df0c8f49
#
_cell.length_a   1.000
_cell.length_b   1.000
_cell.length_c   1.000
_cell.angle_alpha   90.00
_cell.angle_beta   90.00
_cell.angle_gamma   90.00
#
_symmetry.space_group_name_H-M   'P 1'
#
loop_
_entity.id
_entity.type
_entity.pdbx_description
1 polymer ?
#
loop_
_entity_poly.entity_id
_entity_poly.type
_entity_poly.pdbx_seq_one_letter_code
_entity_poly.pdbx_strand_id
1 'polypeptide(L)'
;MKMLILIGPEGREADLRELVARHSVHAYSEFRNVTGEGETGRHLGTSVFPGRSVVIFTVVPAGRLADLKAALAEFRKGLYAEEGVRAFVLPVEEML
;
A
#
# COMPACT_ATOMS: atom_id res chain seq x y z
N MET A 1 11.35 -15.35 1.02
CA MET A 1 11.03 -13.93 1.13
C MET A 1 10.01 -13.51 0.11
N LYS A 2 9.21 -12.54 0.45
CA LYS A 2 8.19 -12.01 -0.44
C LYS A 2 8.35 -10.51 -0.57
N MET A 3 7.99 -9.97 -1.72
CA MET A 3 7.90 -8.54 -1.91
C MET A 3 6.46 -8.11 -1.75
N LEU A 4 6.25 -7.12 -0.91
CA LEU A 4 4.95 -6.51 -0.71
C LEU A 4 4.95 -5.15 -1.39
N ILE A 5 3.92 -4.91 -2.20
CA ILE A 5 3.71 -3.61 -2.84
C ILE A 5 2.35 -3.12 -2.39
N LEU A 6 2.32 -1.96 -1.74
CA LEU A 6 1.09 -1.30 -1.32
C LEU A 6 0.87 -0.08 -2.19
N ILE A 7 -0.34 0.07 -2.69
CA ILE A 7 -0.74 1.25 -3.45
C ILE A 7 -1.98 1.82 -2.78
N GLY A 8 -1.93 3.07 -2.42
CA GLY A 8 -3.05 3.72 -1.76
C GLY A 8 -3.09 5.21 -2.00
N PRO A 9 -4.15 5.87 -1.53
CA PRO A 9 -4.29 7.31 -1.71
C PRO A 9 -3.25 8.06 -0.91
N GLU A 10 -2.79 9.16 -1.45
CA GLU A 10 -1.76 9.99 -0.82
C GLU A 10 -2.18 10.47 0.57
N GLY A 11 -3.46 10.71 0.77
CA GLY A 11 -3.99 11.11 2.07
C GLY A 11 -3.84 10.05 3.16
N ARG A 12 -3.56 8.81 2.80
CA ARG A 12 -3.34 7.71 3.75
C ARG A 12 -1.88 7.31 3.88
N GLU A 13 -0.98 8.11 3.32
CA GLU A 13 0.45 7.79 3.33
C GLU A 13 0.99 7.50 4.71
N ALA A 14 0.71 8.38 5.67
CA ALA A 14 1.21 8.21 7.03
C ALA A 14 0.67 6.93 7.68
N ASP A 15 -0.59 6.64 7.46
CA ASP A 15 -1.24 5.44 8.01
C ASP A 15 -0.64 4.17 7.41
N LEU A 16 -0.36 4.20 6.12
CA LEU A 16 0.23 3.04 5.44
C LEU A 16 1.66 2.79 5.91
N ARG A 17 2.44 3.85 6.09
CA ARG A 17 3.78 3.72 6.63
C ARG A 17 3.77 3.17 8.06
N GLU A 18 2.84 3.63 8.86
CA GLU A 18 2.70 3.15 10.23
C GLU A 18 2.34 1.67 10.26
N LEU A 19 1.45 1.26 9.38
CA LEU A 19 1.05 -0.13 9.28
C LEU A 19 2.26 -1.02 8.95
N VAL A 20 3.06 -0.60 7.99
CA VAL A 20 4.28 -1.31 7.61
C VAL A 20 5.26 -1.37 8.79
N ALA A 21 5.48 -0.26 9.47
CA ALA A 21 6.40 -0.18 10.58
C ALA A 21 5.97 -1.06 11.77
N ARG A 22 4.67 -1.09 12.06
CA ARG A 22 4.14 -1.87 13.19
C ARG A 22 4.33 -3.37 13.02
N HIS A 23 4.44 -3.84 11.80
CA HIS A 23 4.55 -5.27 11.53
C HIS A 23 5.98 -5.70 11.26
N SER A 24 6.92 -4.99 11.87
CA SER A 24 8.35 -5.31 11.83
C SER A 24 8.98 -5.23 10.46
N VAL A 25 8.38 -4.44 9.60
CA VAL A 25 8.93 -4.17 8.28
C VAL A 25 9.64 -2.83 8.38
N HIS A 26 10.95 -2.88 8.58
CA HIS A 26 11.72 -1.68 8.91
C HIS A 26 12.35 -0.99 7.71
N ALA A 27 12.48 -1.70 6.61
CA ALA A 27 13.08 -1.14 5.41
C ALA A 27 12.03 -1.12 4.31
N TYR A 28 11.81 0.04 3.74
CA TYR A 28 10.87 0.18 2.65
C TYR A 28 11.31 1.32 1.74
N SER A 29 10.79 1.31 0.53
CA SER A 29 10.94 2.41 -0.39
C SER A 29 9.56 2.92 -0.77
N GLU A 30 9.48 4.16 -1.12
CA GLU A 30 8.19 4.80 -1.38
C GLU A 30 8.28 5.72 -2.59
N PHE A 31 7.27 5.63 -3.43
CA PHE A 31 7.04 6.59 -4.49
C PHE A 31 5.81 7.41 -4.16
N ARG A 32 5.93 8.71 -4.23
CA ARG A 32 4.82 9.63 -4.04
C ARG A 32 4.36 10.18 -5.37
N ASN A 33 3.21 10.82 -5.37
CA ASN A 33 2.71 11.55 -6.53
C ASN A 33 2.47 10.65 -7.74
N VAL A 34 2.05 9.42 -7.47
CA VAL A 34 1.78 8.48 -8.54
C VAL A 34 0.36 8.70 -9.05
N THR A 35 0.22 8.79 -10.36
CA THR A 35 -1.10 8.89 -10.98
C THR A 35 -1.47 7.56 -11.59
N GLY A 36 -2.76 7.29 -11.64
CA GLY A 36 -3.25 6.04 -12.22
C GLY A 36 -4.74 6.09 -12.42
N GLU A 37 -5.25 5.01 -12.97
CA GLU A 37 -6.67 4.83 -13.19
C GLU A 37 -7.05 3.45 -12.71
N GLY A 38 -8.04 3.37 -11.84
CA GLY A 38 -8.45 2.11 -11.24
C GLY A 38 -9.89 1.76 -11.55
N GLU A 39 -10.31 0.63 -11.02
CA GLU A 39 -11.67 0.13 -11.20
C GLU A 39 -12.72 1.04 -10.57
N THR A 40 -12.34 1.80 -9.57
CA THR A 40 -13.24 2.75 -8.92
C THR A 40 -13.42 4.02 -9.74
N GLY A 41 -12.86 4.03 -10.96
CA GLY A 41 -12.95 5.16 -11.86
C GLY A 41 -11.66 5.98 -11.88
N ARG A 42 -11.65 6.95 -12.76
CA ARG A 42 -10.50 7.83 -12.88
C ARG A 42 -10.49 8.79 -11.71
N HIS A 43 -9.47 8.70 -10.93
CA HIS A 43 -9.19 9.74 -9.98
C HIS A 43 -8.47 10.84 -10.75
N LEU A 44 -9.22 11.45 -11.62
CA LEU A 44 -8.72 12.61 -12.31
C LEU A 44 -8.51 13.66 -11.26
N GLY A 45 -7.49 14.42 -11.43
CA GLY A 45 -7.26 15.58 -10.60
C GLY A 45 -8.38 16.59 -10.67
N THR A 46 -9.60 16.12 -10.55
CA THR A 46 -10.72 17.03 -10.36
C THR A 46 -10.60 17.57 -8.96
N SER A 47 -11.19 18.69 -8.71
CA SER A 47 -11.15 19.33 -7.41
C SER A 47 -11.60 18.42 -6.28
N VAL A 48 -12.37 17.40 -6.58
CA VAL A 48 -12.93 16.48 -5.60
C VAL A 48 -11.97 15.36 -5.27
N PHE A 49 -11.18 14.93 -6.24
CA PHE A 49 -10.24 13.85 -6.06
C PHE A 49 -8.89 14.25 -6.62
N PRO A 50 -7.94 14.56 -5.78
CA PRO A 50 -6.59 14.88 -6.24
C PRO A 50 -5.95 13.73 -7.02
N GLY A 51 -6.46 12.51 -6.88
CA GLY A 51 -6.05 11.41 -7.72
C GLY A 51 -4.61 11.00 -7.61
N ARG A 52 -3.95 11.35 -6.52
CA ARG A 52 -2.55 10.98 -6.30
C ARG A 52 -2.47 9.77 -5.40
N SER A 53 -1.56 8.88 -5.74
CA SER A 53 -1.32 7.68 -4.96
C SER A 53 0.10 7.64 -4.46
N VAL A 54 0.31 6.84 -3.43
CA VAL A 54 1.64 6.47 -2.98
C VAL A 54 1.82 4.98 -3.24
N VAL A 55 3.04 4.59 -3.54
CA VAL A 55 3.44 3.21 -3.69
C VAL A 55 4.55 2.93 -2.69
N ILE A 56 4.31 1.99 -1.80
CA ILE A 56 5.30 1.57 -0.81
C ILE A 56 5.66 0.14 -1.13
N PHE A 57 6.94 -0.16 -1.22
CA PHE A 57 7.35 -1.54 -1.42
C PHE A 57 8.46 -1.93 -0.45
N THR A 58 8.42 -3.19 -0.07
CA THR A 58 9.34 -3.74 0.91
C THR A 58 9.43 -5.25 0.73
N VAL A 59 10.45 -5.84 1.33
CA VAL A 59 10.62 -7.28 1.34
C VAL A 59 10.35 -7.78 2.75
N VAL A 60 9.52 -8.80 2.85
CA VAL A 60 9.12 -9.35 4.14
C VAL A 60 9.40 -10.85 4.18
N PRO A 61 9.78 -11.38 5.36
CA PRO A 61 9.84 -12.82 5.53
C PRO A 61 8.45 -13.44 5.36
N ALA A 62 8.38 -14.61 4.76
CA ALA A 62 7.11 -15.27 4.53
C ALA A 62 6.30 -15.47 5.82
N GLY A 63 6.96 -15.68 6.95
CA GLY A 63 6.30 -15.86 8.23
C GLY A 63 5.60 -14.62 8.79
N ARG A 64 5.91 -13.45 8.28
CA ARG A 64 5.27 -12.20 8.70
C ARG A 64 4.06 -11.83 7.86
N LEU A 65 3.88 -12.54 6.76
CA LEU A 65 2.88 -12.15 5.77
C LEU A 65 1.45 -12.28 6.29
N ALA A 66 1.17 -13.31 7.08
CA ALA A 66 -0.17 -13.52 7.62
C ALA A 66 -0.62 -12.36 8.50
N ASP A 67 0.26 -11.91 9.40
CA ASP A 67 -0.05 -10.79 10.30
C ASP A 67 -0.25 -9.50 9.52
N LEU A 68 0.57 -9.29 8.52
CA LEU A 68 0.46 -8.10 7.68
C LEU A 68 -0.83 -8.09 6.88
N LYS A 69 -1.24 -9.23 6.35
CA LYS A 69 -2.51 -9.37 5.63
C LYS A 69 -3.69 -9.07 6.54
N ALA A 70 -3.65 -9.59 7.76
CA ALA A 70 -4.72 -9.36 8.73
C ALA A 70 -4.82 -7.86 9.10
N ALA A 71 -3.68 -7.23 9.32
CA ALA A 71 -3.64 -5.80 9.61
C ALA A 71 -4.17 -4.97 8.46
N LEU A 72 -3.85 -5.34 7.23
CA LEU A 72 -4.32 -4.64 6.05
C LEU A 72 -5.83 -4.79 5.90
N ALA A 73 -6.37 -5.98 6.15
CA ALA A 73 -7.80 -6.21 6.09
C ALA A 73 -8.54 -5.34 7.12
N GLU A 74 -7.99 -5.22 8.31
CA GLU A 74 -8.56 -4.36 9.35
C GLU A 74 -8.48 -2.89 8.97
N PHE A 75 -7.35 -2.48 8.41
CA PHE A 75 -7.16 -1.11 7.93
C PHE A 75 -8.20 -0.72 6.89
N ARG A 76 -8.50 -1.63 5.96
CA ARG A 76 -9.46 -1.37 4.89
C ARG A 76 -10.85 -1.06 5.38
N LYS A 77 -11.23 -1.57 6.55
CA LYS A 77 -12.54 -1.31 7.13
C LYS A 77 -12.77 0.15 7.48
N GLY A 78 -11.69 0.88 7.70
CA GLY A 78 -11.77 2.30 8.05
C GLY A 78 -11.69 3.24 6.85
N LEU A 79 -11.60 2.72 5.65
CA LEU A 79 -11.50 3.54 4.46
C LEU A 79 -12.87 4.02 3.98
N TYR A 80 -12.90 5.19 3.38
CA TYR A 80 -14.09 5.67 2.71
C TYR A 80 -14.28 4.93 1.38
N ALA A 81 -15.50 4.98 0.86
CA ALA A 81 -15.86 4.21 -0.35
C ALA A 81 -14.99 4.53 -1.56
N GLU A 82 -14.56 5.78 -1.70
CA GLU A 82 -13.72 6.21 -2.82
C GLU A 82 -12.24 5.95 -2.61
N GLU A 83 -11.86 5.54 -1.41
CA GLU A 83 -10.46 5.22 -1.12
C GLU A 83 -10.18 3.77 -1.44
N GLY A 84 -9.16 3.52 -2.24
CA GLY A 84 -8.76 2.17 -2.58
C GLY A 84 -7.33 1.91 -2.15
N VAL A 85 -7.12 0.78 -1.47
CA VAL A 85 -5.79 0.31 -1.13
C VAL A 85 -5.61 -1.07 -1.70
N ARG A 86 -4.54 -1.27 -2.46
CA ARG A 86 -4.20 -2.56 -3.05
C ARG A 86 -2.87 -3.03 -2.48
N ALA A 87 -2.78 -4.31 -2.28
CA ALA A 87 -1.55 -4.95 -1.87
C ALA A 87 -1.24 -6.11 -2.79
N PHE A 88 -0.01 -6.15 -3.26
CA PHE A 88 0.46 -7.24 -4.11
C PHE A 88 1.59 -7.94 -3.41
N VAL A 89 1.58 -9.26 -3.47
CA VAL A 89 2.62 -10.09 -2.89
C VAL A 89 3.28 -10.88 -4.00
N LEU A 90 4.58 -10.72 -4.13
CA LEU A 90 5.36 -11.36 -5.18
C LEU A 90 6.48 -12.20 -4.56
N PRO A 91 6.84 -13.31 -5.19
CA PRO A 91 8.02 -14.04 -4.75
C PRO A 91 9.29 -13.27 -5.08
N VAL A 92 10.26 -13.33 -4.19
CA VAL A 92 11.59 -12.78 -4.42
C VAL A 92 12.52 -13.94 -4.69
N GLU A 93 13.00 -14.06 -5.92
CA GLU A 93 13.91 -15.15 -6.28
C GLU A 93 15.30 -14.93 -5.69
N GLU A 94 15.79 -13.72 -5.77
CA GLU A 94 17.10 -13.36 -5.25
C GLU A 94 17.09 -11.95 -4.69
N MET A 95 17.91 -11.74 -3.70
CA MET A 95 18.15 -10.43 -3.13
C MET A 95 19.67 -10.24 -3.08
N LEU A 96 20.18 -9.38 -3.90
CA LEU A 96 21.62 -9.18 -4.07
C LEU A 96 22.17 -8.08 -3.16
#